data_88ef3b4f6a5bc3f7b856d3408d500708
#
_entry.id   88ef3b4f6a5bc3f7b856d3408d500708
#
_cell.length_a   1.000
_cell.length_b   1.000
_cell.length_c   1.000
_cell.angle_alpha   90.00
_cell.angle_beta   90.00
_cell.angle_gamma   90.00
#
_symmetry.space_group_name_H-M   'P 1'
#
loop_
_entity.id
_entity.type
_entity.pdbx_description
1 polymer ?
#
loop_
_entity_poly.entity_id
_entity_poly.type
_entity_poly.pdbx_seq_one_letter_code
_entity_poly.pdbx_strand_id
1 'polypeptide(L)'
;MQRTTITLDDDLMTRLDEFMSDRQYANRSEAIRDLVRSGLEQAAIVAAPSSQCLAAAIYVYDHEERELSRRLTRSAHEHHDLSLATLHVHLDHDSCMEVTVLRGAVEEVQHFADHVIAERGVRHGRLVLVPVAEQTETHSHGETRAGPHRHLHVRRR
;
A
#
# COMPACT_ATOMS: atom_id res chain seq x y z
N MET A 1 -24.66 15.86 12.85
CA MET A 1 -24.47 15.38 11.45
C MET A 1 -24.69 16.59 10.55
N GLN A 2 -23.72 16.90 9.68
CA GLN A 2 -23.85 18.01 8.72
C GLN A 2 -24.30 17.46 7.37
N ARG A 3 -25.09 18.23 6.64
CA ARG A 3 -25.52 17.94 5.29
C ARG A 3 -24.77 18.84 4.31
N THR A 4 -24.18 18.25 3.27
CA THR A 4 -23.46 18.97 2.21
C THR A 4 -24.09 18.63 0.87
N THR A 5 -24.20 19.63 0.00
CA THR A 5 -24.63 19.46 -1.40
C THR A 5 -23.41 19.68 -2.29
N ILE A 6 -23.17 18.76 -3.22
CA ILE A 6 -22.10 18.84 -4.23
C ILE A 6 -22.70 18.79 -5.62
N THR A 7 -22.04 19.45 -6.58
CA THR A 7 -22.37 19.34 -8.01
C THR A 7 -21.26 18.53 -8.68
N LEU A 8 -21.64 17.54 -9.47
CA LEU A 8 -20.72 16.72 -10.27
C LEU A 8 -21.05 16.95 -11.75
N ASP A 9 -20.05 16.92 -12.60
CA ASP A 9 -20.25 16.90 -14.04
C ASP A 9 -20.76 15.52 -14.51
N ASP A 10 -21.23 15.45 -15.75
CA ASP A 10 -21.88 14.25 -16.28
C ASP A 10 -20.94 13.06 -16.39
N ASP A 11 -19.64 13.29 -16.71
CA ASP A 11 -18.64 12.23 -16.80
C ASP A 11 -18.39 11.60 -15.43
N LEU A 12 -18.15 12.43 -14.43
CA LEU A 12 -17.93 11.96 -13.06
C LEU A 12 -19.18 11.28 -12.49
N MET A 13 -20.38 11.75 -12.86
CA MET A 13 -21.63 11.11 -12.43
C MET A 13 -21.77 9.71 -13.05
N THR A 14 -21.44 9.56 -14.33
CA THR A 14 -21.47 8.27 -15.03
C THR A 14 -20.51 7.27 -14.37
N ARG A 15 -19.28 7.69 -14.10
CA ARG A 15 -18.26 6.85 -13.43
C ARG A 15 -18.67 6.49 -12.00
N LEU A 16 -19.34 7.38 -11.29
CA LEU A 16 -19.88 7.09 -9.96
C LEU A 16 -20.97 6.02 -10.01
N ASP A 17 -21.88 6.10 -10.98
CA ASP A 17 -22.97 5.13 -11.14
C ASP A 17 -22.40 3.74 -11.57
N GLU A 18 -21.42 3.68 -12.44
CA GLU A 18 -20.66 2.45 -12.77
C GLU A 18 -20.00 1.85 -11.52
N PHE A 19 -19.26 2.65 -10.78
CA PHE A 19 -18.60 2.23 -9.52
C PHE A 19 -19.61 1.69 -8.50
N MET A 20 -20.77 2.34 -8.38
CA MET A 20 -21.86 1.89 -7.50
C MET A 20 -22.41 0.54 -7.91
N SER A 21 -22.64 0.36 -9.22
CA SER A 21 -23.12 -0.90 -9.77
C SER A 21 -22.15 -2.03 -9.50
N ASP A 22 -20.86 -1.83 -9.79
CA ASP A 22 -19.80 -2.83 -9.62
C ASP A 22 -19.61 -3.23 -8.15
N ARG A 23 -19.77 -2.29 -7.23
CA ARG A 23 -19.58 -2.46 -5.80
C ARG A 23 -20.86 -2.71 -5.01
N GLN A 24 -22.02 -2.74 -5.70
CA GLN A 24 -23.34 -2.98 -5.12
C GLN A 24 -23.73 -1.98 -4.02
N TYR A 25 -23.37 -0.71 -4.20
CA TYR A 25 -23.79 0.34 -3.27
C TYR A 25 -25.29 0.61 -3.38
N ALA A 26 -25.97 0.70 -2.23
CA ALA A 26 -27.40 0.93 -2.17
C ALA A 26 -27.79 2.37 -2.59
N ASN A 27 -26.91 3.35 -2.41
CA ASN A 27 -27.17 4.75 -2.76
C ASN A 27 -25.87 5.56 -2.95
N ARG A 28 -25.96 6.64 -3.72
CA ARG A 28 -24.84 7.54 -4.04
C ARG A 28 -24.18 8.14 -2.80
N SER A 29 -24.97 8.46 -1.77
CA SER A 29 -24.45 9.09 -0.54
C SER A 29 -23.51 8.15 0.23
N GLU A 30 -23.73 6.86 0.18
CA GLU A 30 -22.85 5.85 0.78
C GLU A 30 -21.55 5.71 -0.02
N ALA A 31 -21.66 5.54 -1.33
CA ALA A 31 -20.52 5.45 -2.23
C ALA A 31 -19.60 6.68 -2.12
N ILE A 32 -20.19 7.89 -2.15
CA ILE A 32 -19.42 9.15 -2.01
C ILE A 32 -18.76 9.23 -0.65
N ARG A 33 -19.43 8.87 0.44
CA ARG A 33 -18.79 8.88 1.78
C ARG A 33 -17.60 7.97 1.86
N ASP A 34 -17.67 6.79 1.27
CA ASP A 34 -16.59 5.83 1.28
C ASP A 34 -15.42 6.27 0.39
N LEU A 35 -15.71 6.83 -0.79
CA LEU A 35 -14.68 7.43 -1.65
C LEU A 35 -13.97 8.60 -0.97
N VAL A 36 -14.73 9.52 -0.34
CA VAL A 36 -14.16 10.67 0.39
C VAL A 36 -13.33 10.19 1.58
N ARG A 37 -13.83 9.23 2.34
CA ARG A 37 -13.10 8.67 3.48
C ARG A 37 -11.77 8.05 3.02
N SER A 38 -11.80 7.22 2.00
CA SER A 38 -10.61 6.59 1.43
C SER A 38 -9.60 7.63 0.92
N GLY A 39 -10.07 8.67 0.22
CA GLY A 39 -9.23 9.76 -0.25
C GLY A 39 -8.58 10.56 0.88
N LEU A 40 -9.32 10.88 1.93
CA LEU A 40 -8.79 11.57 3.12
C LEU A 40 -7.78 10.72 3.89
N GLU A 41 -8.01 9.42 4.01
CA GLU A 41 -7.09 8.49 4.64
C GLU A 41 -5.76 8.43 3.88
N GLN A 42 -5.82 8.29 2.56
CA GLN A 42 -4.63 8.29 1.72
C GLN A 42 -3.86 9.62 1.84
N ALA A 43 -4.57 10.75 1.79
CA ALA A 43 -3.95 12.07 1.95
C ALA A 43 -3.29 12.24 3.34
N ALA A 44 -3.93 11.73 4.40
CA ALA A 44 -3.38 11.82 5.76
C ALA A 44 -2.10 10.97 5.94
N ILE A 45 -1.99 9.83 5.27
CA ILE A 45 -0.77 9.01 5.27
C ILE A 45 0.39 9.79 4.64
N VAL A 46 0.16 10.36 3.47
CA VAL A 46 1.17 11.14 2.74
C VAL A 46 1.58 12.41 3.50
N ALA A 47 0.66 13.03 4.24
CA ALA A 47 0.93 14.22 5.05
C ALA A 47 1.76 13.97 6.32
N ALA A 48 2.09 12.71 6.65
CA ALA A 48 2.87 12.33 7.82
C ALA A 48 4.11 11.49 7.43
N PRO A 49 5.07 12.04 6.68
CA PRO A 49 6.16 11.30 6.03
C PRO A 49 7.07 10.54 7.00
N SER A 50 7.30 11.08 8.19
CA SER A 50 8.12 10.43 9.24
C SER A 50 7.35 9.40 10.09
N SER A 51 6.05 9.20 9.84
CA SER A 51 5.29 8.15 10.53
C SER A 51 5.69 6.76 10.03
N GLN A 52 5.67 5.77 10.94
CA GLN A 52 5.95 4.39 10.57
C GLN A 52 4.76 3.76 9.84
N CYS A 53 5.07 2.92 8.86
CA CYS A 53 4.08 2.13 8.14
C CYS A 53 4.54 0.69 7.89
N LEU A 54 3.56 -0.20 7.71
CA LEU A 54 3.70 -1.41 6.90
C LEU A 54 3.15 -1.11 5.53
N ALA A 55 3.75 -1.66 4.49
CA ALA A 55 3.28 -1.45 3.13
C ALA A 55 3.43 -2.70 2.27
N ALA A 56 2.69 -2.72 1.16
CA ALA A 56 2.88 -3.67 0.09
C ALA A 56 3.10 -2.91 -1.23
N ALA A 57 4.27 -3.10 -1.82
CA ALA A 57 4.53 -2.69 -3.19
C ALA A 57 4.24 -3.88 -4.11
N ILE A 58 3.39 -3.67 -5.11
CA ILE A 58 2.98 -4.69 -6.07
C ILE A 58 3.33 -4.18 -7.45
N TYR A 59 4.00 -4.98 -8.25
CA TYR A 59 4.34 -4.63 -9.63
C TYR A 59 4.49 -5.88 -10.51
N VAL A 60 4.33 -5.67 -11.81
CA VAL A 60 4.53 -6.69 -12.84
C VAL A 60 5.71 -6.27 -13.71
N TYR A 61 6.54 -7.22 -14.08
CA TYR A 61 7.65 -6.98 -14.99
C TYR A 61 7.91 -8.21 -15.87
N ASP A 62 8.61 -7.97 -16.98
CA ASP A 62 9.11 -9.02 -17.86
C ASP A 62 10.49 -9.46 -17.37
N HIS A 63 10.63 -10.74 -16.97
CA HIS A 63 11.90 -11.25 -16.46
C HIS A 63 12.95 -11.50 -17.57
N GLU A 64 12.54 -11.53 -18.83
CA GLU A 64 13.45 -11.59 -19.98
C GLU A 64 14.01 -10.22 -20.36
N GLU A 65 13.37 -9.13 -19.87
CA GLU A 65 13.89 -7.77 -20.07
C GLU A 65 15.31 -7.68 -19.49
N ARG A 66 16.26 -7.37 -20.36
CA ARG A 66 17.69 -7.39 -20.04
C ARG A 66 18.01 -6.60 -18.76
N GLU A 67 18.64 -7.28 -17.78
CA GLU A 67 19.11 -6.70 -16.52
C GLU A 67 18.01 -6.23 -15.56
N LEU A 68 16.71 -6.31 -15.90
CA LEU A 68 15.65 -5.78 -15.03
C LEU A 68 15.55 -6.54 -13.70
N SER A 69 15.45 -7.86 -13.74
CA SER A 69 15.42 -8.71 -12.53
C SER A 69 16.62 -8.44 -11.62
N ARG A 70 17.81 -8.23 -12.23
CA ARG A 70 19.03 -7.92 -11.49
C ARG A 70 18.98 -6.53 -10.85
N ARG A 71 18.44 -5.52 -11.54
CA ARG A 71 18.26 -4.17 -10.98
C ARG A 71 17.28 -4.16 -9.83
N LEU A 72 16.14 -4.86 -9.96
CA LEU A 72 15.14 -4.99 -8.90
C LEU A 72 15.71 -5.69 -7.66
N THR A 73 16.44 -6.80 -7.85
CA THR A 73 17.13 -7.50 -6.76
C THR A 73 18.16 -6.59 -6.08
N ARG A 74 18.92 -5.83 -6.85
CA ARG A 74 19.90 -4.88 -6.31
C ARG A 74 19.23 -3.79 -5.49
N SER A 75 18.16 -3.19 -6.00
CA SER A 75 17.39 -2.17 -5.28
C SER A 75 16.84 -2.72 -3.95
N ALA A 76 16.34 -3.96 -3.94
CA ALA A 76 15.90 -4.61 -2.70
C ALA A 76 17.05 -4.84 -1.71
N HIS A 77 18.23 -5.19 -2.18
CA HIS A 77 19.43 -5.34 -1.33
C HIS A 77 19.93 -4.00 -0.76
N GLU A 78 19.90 -2.94 -1.54
CA GLU A 78 20.31 -1.60 -1.10
C GLU A 78 19.35 -1.04 -0.02
N HIS A 79 18.12 -1.56 0.04
CA HIS A 79 17.07 -1.17 1.00
C HIS A 79 16.61 -2.36 1.85
N HIS A 80 17.54 -3.26 2.22
CA HIS A 80 17.23 -4.49 2.97
C HIS A 80 16.61 -4.24 4.36
N ASP A 81 16.82 -3.08 4.92
CA ASP A 81 16.24 -2.61 6.19
C ASP A 81 14.75 -2.26 6.06
N LEU A 82 14.27 -1.90 4.86
CA LEU A 82 12.86 -1.64 4.57
C LEU A 82 12.12 -2.93 4.20
N SER A 83 12.76 -3.87 3.50
CA SER A 83 12.12 -5.06 2.95
C SER A 83 12.03 -6.18 3.98
N LEU A 84 10.81 -6.62 4.30
CA LEU A 84 10.56 -7.73 5.21
C LEU A 84 10.46 -9.07 4.48
N ALA A 85 9.85 -9.08 3.31
CA ALA A 85 9.63 -10.28 2.49
C ALA A 85 9.25 -9.88 1.06
N THR A 86 9.56 -10.74 0.11
CA THR A 86 9.11 -10.63 -1.28
C THR A 86 8.47 -11.94 -1.70
N LEU A 87 7.27 -11.86 -2.26
CA LEU A 87 6.59 -12.96 -2.93
C LEU A 87 6.75 -12.75 -4.44
N HIS A 88 7.28 -13.77 -5.11
CA HIS A 88 7.45 -13.81 -6.56
C HIS A 88 6.46 -14.79 -7.16
N VAL A 89 5.70 -14.36 -8.16
CA VAL A 89 4.68 -15.16 -8.84
C VAL A 89 4.90 -15.11 -10.34
N HIS A 90 5.08 -16.26 -10.98
CA HIS A 90 5.07 -16.36 -12.43
C HIS A 90 3.63 -16.25 -12.94
N LEU A 91 3.37 -15.30 -13.84
CA LEU A 91 2.05 -15.09 -14.43
C LEU A 91 1.93 -15.85 -15.77
N ASP A 92 2.97 -15.75 -16.58
CA ASP A 92 3.11 -16.44 -17.86
C ASP A 92 4.60 -16.70 -18.16
N HIS A 93 4.95 -17.01 -19.41
CA HIS A 93 6.33 -17.31 -19.81
C HIS A 93 7.30 -16.16 -19.59
N ASP A 94 6.83 -14.93 -19.76
CA ASP A 94 7.68 -13.75 -19.80
C ASP A 94 7.39 -12.80 -18.61
N SER A 95 6.19 -12.88 -18.00
CA SER A 95 5.72 -11.94 -16.99
C SER A 95 5.73 -12.52 -15.58
N CYS A 96 6.29 -11.75 -14.66
CA CYS A 96 6.28 -12.03 -13.24
C CYS A 96 5.59 -10.89 -12.47
N MET A 97 4.91 -11.25 -11.39
CA MET A 97 4.41 -10.30 -10.40
C MET A 97 5.20 -10.45 -9.11
N GLU A 98 5.64 -9.34 -8.57
CA GLU A 98 6.21 -9.31 -7.22
C GLU A 98 5.32 -8.53 -6.26
N VAL A 99 5.27 -9.02 -5.01
CA VAL A 99 4.65 -8.36 -3.88
C VAL A 99 5.71 -8.24 -2.79
N THR A 100 6.22 -7.04 -2.58
CA THR A 100 7.22 -6.78 -1.55
C THR A 100 6.54 -6.15 -0.33
N VAL A 101 6.68 -6.82 0.82
CA VAL A 101 6.22 -6.29 2.12
C VAL A 101 7.32 -5.41 2.69
N LEU A 102 6.98 -4.17 2.99
CA LEU A 102 7.89 -3.13 3.44
C LEU A 102 7.51 -2.63 4.84
N ARG A 103 8.51 -2.17 5.59
CA ARG A 103 8.33 -1.49 6.88
C ARG A 103 9.35 -0.38 7.02
N GLY A 104 8.90 0.81 7.37
CA GLY A 104 9.77 1.97 7.58
C GLY A 104 8.98 3.26 7.73
N ALA A 105 9.66 4.38 7.68
CA ALA A 105 9.02 5.67 7.55
C ALA A 105 8.27 5.77 6.21
N VAL A 106 7.12 6.43 6.19
CA VAL A 106 6.28 6.56 4.98
C VAL A 106 7.09 7.12 3.81
N GLU A 107 7.92 8.15 4.07
CA GLU A 107 8.75 8.78 3.03
C GLU A 107 9.76 7.81 2.42
N GLU A 108 10.45 7.02 3.24
CA GLU A 108 11.46 6.05 2.78
C GLU A 108 10.81 4.93 1.97
N VAL A 109 9.69 4.38 2.47
CA VAL A 109 8.93 3.32 1.81
C VAL A 109 8.35 3.82 0.49
N GLN A 110 7.84 5.05 0.44
CA GLN A 110 7.30 5.65 -0.77
C GLN A 110 8.40 5.90 -1.80
N HIS A 111 9.53 6.47 -1.37
CA HIS A 111 10.68 6.70 -2.25
C HIS A 111 11.19 5.40 -2.88
N PHE A 112 11.33 4.35 -2.09
CA PHE A 112 11.71 3.02 -2.60
C PHE A 112 10.71 2.48 -3.61
N ALA A 113 9.42 2.52 -3.27
CA ALA A 113 8.37 2.01 -4.16
C ALA A 113 8.28 2.80 -5.47
N ASP A 114 8.37 4.12 -5.40
CA ASP A 114 8.37 5.00 -6.59
C ASP A 114 9.57 4.69 -7.51
N HIS A 115 10.75 4.45 -6.92
CA HIS A 115 11.93 4.05 -7.68
C HIS A 115 11.72 2.72 -8.42
N VAL A 116 11.21 1.71 -7.73
CA VAL A 116 10.93 0.39 -8.33
C VAL A 116 9.84 0.48 -9.40
N ILE A 117 8.76 1.22 -9.13
CA ILE A 117 7.62 1.36 -10.05
C ILE A 117 8.03 2.15 -11.32
N ALA A 118 8.97 3.09 -11.19
CA ALA A 118 9.48 3.88 -12.31
C ALA A 118 10.54 3.14 -13.16
N GLU A 119 11.02 1.98 -12.74
CA GLU A 119 12.00 1.21 -13.51
C GLU A 119 11.43 0.84 -14.88
N ARG A 120 12.25 1.05 -15.91
CA ARG A 120 11.86 0.68 -17.28
C ARG A 120 11.62 -0.82 -17.40
N GLY A 121 10.42 -1.20 -17.86
CA GLY A 121 9.98 -2.59 -17.96
C GLY A 121 9.07 -3.03 -16.81
N VAL A 122 8.95 -2.22 -15.76
CA VAL A 122 7.95 -2.41 -14.70
C VAL A 122 6.59 -1.88 -15.18
N ARG A 123 5.54 -2.63 -14.89
CA ARG A 123 4.15 -2.35 -15.25
C ARG A 123 3.25 -2.53 -14.05
N HIS A 124 2.10 -1.88 -14.07
CA HIS A 124 1.03 -2.06 -13.06
C HIS A 124 1.50 -1.86 -11.60
N GLY A 125 2.48 -0.98 -11.40
CA GLY A 125 2.99 -0.68 -10.06
C GLY A 125 1.94 -0.05 -9.15
N ARG A 126 1.85 -0.52 -7.90
CA ARG A 126 0.98 0.03 -6.84
C ARG A 126 1.67 -0.07 -5.49
N LEU A 127 1.45 0.94 -4.67
CA LEU A 127 1.85 0.93 -3.27
C LEU A 127 0.62 1.07 -2.39
N VAL A 128 0.49 0.18 -1.42
CA VAL A 128 -0.53 0.25 -0.36
C VAL A 128 0.17 0.50 0.96
N LEU A 129 -0.18 1.56 1.65
CA LEU A 129 0.38 1.97 2.93
C LEU A 129 -0.63 1.70 4.06
N VAL A 130 -0.15 1.11 5.16
CA VAL A 130 -0.89 0.89 6.41
C VAL A 130 -0.14 1.59 7.53
N PRO A 131 -0.62 2.73 8.05
CA PRO A 131 0.03 3.44 9.15
C PRO A 131 0.04 2.60 10.40
N VAL A 132 1.21 2.54 11.06
CA VAL A 132 1.38 1.79 12.31
C VAL A 132 2.04 2.66 13.38
N ALA A 133 1.87 2.25 14.64
CA ALA A 133 2.63 2.77 15.76
C ALA A 133 3.33 1.60 16.47
N GLU A 134 4.60 1.78 16.81
CA GLU A 134 5.30 0.83 17.66
C GLU A 134 4.92 1.08 19.12
N GLN A 135 4.54 0.00 19.82
CA GLN A 135 4.29 0.02 21.27
C GLN A 135 5.05 -1.12 21.92
N THR A 136 5.70 -0.82 23.02
CA THR A 136 6.35 -1.84 23.85
C THR A 136 5.33 -2.36 24.85
N GLU A 137 5.03 -3.64 24.76
CA GLU A 137 4.10 -4.32 25.67
C GLU A 137 4.83 -5.43 26.43
N THR A 138 4.34 -5.74 27.63
CA THR A 138 4.85 -6.83 28.45
C THR A 138 3.72 -7.83 28.66
N HIS A 139 3.80 -8.96 27.97
CA HIS A 139 2.92 -10.10 28.17
C HIS A 139 3.66 -11.41 27.87
N SER A 140 3.08 -12.54 28.26
CA SER A 140 3.70 -13.85 27.99
C SER A 140 2.98 -14.53 26.84
N HIS A 141 3.76 -15.22 26.00
CA HIS A 141 3.27 -16.11 24.98
C HIS A 141 3.46 -17.57 25.45
N GLY A 142 2.40 -18.13 26.04
CA GLY A 142 2.45 -19.50 26.59
C GLY A 142 3.34 -19.62 27.83
N GLU A 143 4.22 -20.62 27.89
CA GLU A 143 5.09 -20.91 29.02
C GLU A 143 6.36 -20.05 29.10
N THR A 144 6.58 -19.15 28.15
CA THR A 144 7.76 -18.28 28.10
C THR A 144 7.59 -17.09 29.08
N ARG A 145 8.67 -16.74 29.79
CA ARG A 145 8.69 -15.59 30.70
C ARG A 145 8.21 -14.33 29.99
N ALA A 146 7.29 -13.61 30.66
CA ALA A 146 6.86 -12.27 30.23
C ALA A 146 8.08 -11.33 30.13
N GLY A 147 8.30 -10.75 28.97
CA GLY A 147 9.36 -9.77 28.72
C GLY A 147 8.85 -8.63 27.85
N PRO A 148 9.44 -7.43 27.96
CA PRO A 148 9.08 -6.33 27.09
C PRO A 148 9.48 -6.67 25.64
N HIS A 149 8.52 -6.56 24.72
CA HIS A 149 8.76 -6.68 23.29
C HIS A 149 7.90 -5.71 22.51
N ARG A 150 8.28 -5.41 21.28
CA ARG A 150 7.62 -4.41 20.46
C ARG A 150 6.53 -5.03 19.59
N HIS A 151 5.36 -4.37 19.57
CA HIS A 151 4.25 -4.67 18.68
C HIS A 151 3.99 -3.51 17.73
N LEU A 152 3.55 -3.85 16.53
CA LEU A 152 3.03 -2.89 15.57
C LEU A 152 1.50 -2.84 15.71
N HIS A 153 1.01 -1.70 16.11
CA HIS A 153 -0.42 -1.45 16.19
C HIS A 153 -0.86 -0.63 14.99
N VAL A 154 -1.83 -1.13 14.25
CA VAL A 154 -2.48 -0.33 13.21
C VAL A 154 -3.14 0.87 13.88
N ARG A 155 -2.84 2.08 13.42
CA ARG A 155 -3.47 3.28 13.96
C ARG A 155 -4.98 3.19 13.74
N ARG A 156 -5.73 3.13 14.83
CA ARG A 156 -7.19 3.25 14.77
C ARG A 156 -7.55 4.69 14.43
N ARG A 157 -8.59 4.81 13.65
CA ARG A 157 -9.20 6.07 13.20
C ARG A 157 -9.75 6.87 14.38
#